data_11d953996b7809eef58e952bef0adeaf
#
_entry.id   11d953996b7809eef58e952bef0adeaf
#
_cell.length_a   1.000
_cell.length_b   1.000
_cell.length_c   1.000
_cell.angle_alpha   90.00
_cell.angle_beta   90.00
_cell.angle_gamma   90.00
#
_symmetry.space_group_name_H-M   'P 1'
#
loop_
_entity.id
_entity.type
_entity.pdbx_description
1 polymer ?
#
loop_
_entity_poly.entity_id
_entity_poly.type
_entity_poly.pdbx_seq_one_letter_code
_entity_poly.pdbx_strand_id
1 'polypeptide(L)'
;ADDNLLKELMAYKIFEVLSPYHFKTRLLEVELERTRKNKPETFSLMGFMIQDDESFSRMNDAREIERFMDHKTQDETYRVVNALFQYMIGNTDFSTVYLHNEKIFYIEKKYVPVPYDFDMSGLVDASYAVVSQVRNEVLPIDHVTKRLYRGFEADQRTLEEVRSLFLQKEKEVFAAIESLESYFQDPKEYDLARTYIEGFYDILRDDKKFRKRIADKARKK
;
A
#
# COMPACT_ATOMS: atom_id res chain seq x y z
N ALA A 1 -14.61 -14.51 8.49
CA ALA A 1 -13.57 -13.92 7.66
C ALA A 1 -12.64 -13.15 8.57
N ASP A 2 -11.41 -13.08 8.21
CA ASP A 2 -10.46 -12.22 8.91
C ASP A 2 -10.61 -10.82 8.30
N ASP A 3 -11.09 -9.85 9.07
CA ASP A 3 -11.26 -8.46 8.61
C ASP A 3 -9.91 -7.82 8.19
N ASN A 4 -8.79 -8.39 8.63
CA ASN A 4 -7.45 -8.01 8.16
C ASN A 4 -7.30 -8.20 6.64
N LEU A 5 -7.86 -9.27 6.08
CA LEU A 5 -7.88 -9.48 4.63
C LEU A 5 -8.61 -8.33 3.90
N LEU A 6 -9.71 -7.85 4.47
CA LEU A 6 -10.46 -6.73 3.90
C LEU A 6 -9.71 -5.41 4.05
N LYS A 7 -8.98 -5.20 5.14
CA LYS A 7 -8.12 -4.02 5.33
C LYS A 7 -6.92 -4.04 4.37
N GLU A 8 -6.36 -5.21 4.08
CA GLU A 8 -5.32 -5.35 3.06
C GLU A 8 -5.89 -5.08 1.65
N LEU A 9 -7.05 -5.66 1.30
CA LEU A 9 -7.74 -5.35 0.05
C LEU A 9 -8.06 -3.85 -0.06
N MET A 10 -8.44 -3.21 1.04
CA MET A 10 -8.67 -1.76 1.10
C MET A 10 -7.41 -0.97 0.69
N ALA A 11 -6.21 -1.40 1.12
CA ALA A 11 -4.96 -0.77 0.69
C ALA A 11 -4.78 -0.85 -0.83
N TYR A 12 -5.03 -2.01 -1.45
CA TYR A 12 -5.01 -2.15 -2.91
C TYR A 12 -6.02 -1.23 -3.59
N LYS A 13 -7.26 -1.16 -3.09
CA LYS A 13 -8.31 -0.31 -3.66
C LYS A 13 -7.99 1.18 -3.54
N ILE A 14 -7.35 1.61 -2.46
CA ILE A 14 -6.84 2.96 -2.31
C ILE A 14 -5.74 3.24 -3.34
N PHE A 15 -4.79 2.33 -3.53
CA PHE A 15 -3.71 2.53 -4.49
C PHE A 15 -4.21 2.55 -5.94
N GLU A 16 -5.25 1.78 -6.26
CA GLU A 16 -5.95 1.80 -7.56
C GLU A 16 -6.49 3.20 -7.90
N VAL A 17 -6.96 3.97 -6.90
CA VAL A 17 -7.42 5.36 -7.08
C VAL A 17 -6.25 6.33 -7.31
N LEU A 18 -5.10 6.09 -6.67
CA LEU A 18 -3.97 7.01 -6.61
C LEU A 18 -2.98 6.86 -7.76
N SER A 19 -2.92 5.67 -8.38
CA SER A 19 -1.97 5.37 -9.45
C SER A 19 -2.62 4.62 -10.61
N PRO A 20 -2.36 5.01 -11.87
CA PRO A 20 -2.80 4.23 -13.02
C PRO A 20 -2.08 2.88 -13.12
N TYR A 21 -0.90 2.76 -12.52
CA TYR A 21 -0.09 1.54 -12.49
C TYR A 21 -0.22 0.87 -11.13
N HIS A 22 -1.14 -0.10 -11.06
CA HIS A 22 -1.46 -0.86 -9.84
C HIS A 22 -1.85 -2.30 -10.21
N PHE A 23 -1.64 -3.23 -9.31
CA PHE A 23 -2.18 -4.58 -9.45
C PHE A 23 -3.70 -4.56 -9.21
N LYS A 24 -4.46 -5.07 -10.18
CA LYS A 24 -5.90 -5.25 -10.03
C LYS A 24 -6.19 -6.34 -9.00
N THR A 25 -7.25 -6.12 -8.23
CA THR A 25 -7.69 -7.10 -7.24
C THR A 25 -9.14 -7.49 -7.44
N ARG A 26 -9.49 -8.71 -7.01
CA ARG A 26 -10.86 -9.21 -7.04
C ARG A 26 -11.16 -9.99 -5.78
N LEU A 27 -12.17 -9.54 -5.04
CA LEU A 27 -12.72 -10.25 -3.89
C LEU A 27 -13.42 -11.54 -4.34
N LEU A 28 -13.24 -12.62 -3.61
CA LEU A 28 -13.74 -13.96 -3.91
C LEU A 28 -14.28 -14.62 -2.65
N GLU A 29 -15.32 -15.41 -2.81
CA GLU A 29 -15.68 -16.47 -1.88
C GLU A 29 -15.07 -17.78 -2.39
N VAL A 30 -14.33 -18.47 -1.52
CA VAL A 30 -13.59 -19.68 -1.87
C VAL A 30 -14.10 -20.84 -1.02
N GLU A 31 -14.61 -21.86 -1.69
CA GLU A 31 -14.92 -23.13 -1.04
C GLU A 31 -13.67 -24.03 -1.07
N LEU A 32 -13.20 -24.40 0.12
CA LEU A 32 -12.11 -25.34 0.30
C LEU A 32 -12.66 -26.68 0.79
N GLU A 33 -12.41 -27.74 0.02
CA GLU A 33 -12.66 -29.10 0.45
C GLU A 33 -11.37 -29.74 0.95
N ARG A 34 -11.39 -30.20 2.21
CA ARG A 34 -10.26 -30.92 2.83
C ARG A 34 -10.71 -32.31 3.28
N THR A 35 -9.99 -33.34 2.87
CA THR A 35 -10.25 -34.70 3.36
C THR A 35 -9.41 -34.97 4.60
N ARG A 36 -10.06 -35.16 5.75
CA ARG A 36 -9.41 -35.57 7.01
C ARG A 36 -9.98 -36.91 7.48
N LYS A 37 -9.11 -37.92 7.68
CA LYS A 37 -9.50 -39.26 8.08
C LYS A 37 -10.63 -39.87 7.20
N ASN A 38 -10.50 -39.73 5.88
CA ASN A 38 -11.48 -40.15 4.87
C ASN A 38 -12.89 -39.50 4.98
N LYS A 39 -13.00 -38.36 5.66
CA LYS A 39 -14.21 -37.54 5.66
C LYS A 39 -13.92 -36.21 4.97
N PRO A 40 -14.74 -35.80 3.99
CA PRO A 40 -14.65 -34.46 3.42
C PRO A 40 -15.16 -33.42 4.43
N GLU A 41 -14.43 -32.34 4.57
CA GLU A 41 -14.83 -31.14 5.32
C GLU A 41 -14.77 -29.96 4.37
N THR A 42 -15.87 -29.23 4.21
CA THR A 42 -15.94 -28.03 3.35
C THR A 42 -15.90 -26.78 4.20
N PHE A 43 -15.08 -25.82 3.78
CA PHE A 43 -14.94 -24.51 4.42
C PHE A 43 -15.20 -23.43 3.38
N SER A 44 -16.06 -22.46 3.70
CA SER A 44 -16.19 -21.22 2.91
C SER A 44 -15.29 -20.15 3.53
N LEU A 45 -14.44 -19.58 2.71
CA LEU A 45 -13.49 -18.54 3.10
C LEU A 45 -13.62 -17.34 2.16
N MET A 46 -13.52 -16.15 2.71
CA MET A 46 -13.30 -14.95 1.90
C MET A 46 -11.83 -14.83 1.54
N GLY A 47 -11.53 -14.50 0.31
CA GLY A 47 -10.19 -14.26 -0.20
C GLY A 47 -10.20 -13.16 -1.26
N PHE A 48 -9.05 -12.71 -1.69
CA PHE A 48 -8.97 -11.90 -2.90
C PHE A 48 -7.81 -12.38 -3.77
N MET A 49 -7.98 -12.23 -5.08
CA MET A 49 -6.92 -12.45 -6.05
C MET A 49 -6.24 -11.12 -6.38
N ILE A 50 -4.94 -11.21 -6.60
CA ILE A 50 -4.11 -10.11 -7.11
C ILE A 50 -3.70 -10.45 -8.53
N GLN A 51 -3.69 -9.46 -9.41
CA GLN A 51 -3.22 -9.61 -10.78
C GLN A 51 -1.77 -10.08 -10.80
N ASP A 52 -1.47 -11.08 -11.63
CA ASP A 52 -0.10 -11.55 -11.85
C ASP A 52 0.72 -10.58 -12.71
N ASP A 53 2.05 -10.69 -12.60
CA ASP A 53 3.01 -9.79 -13.23
C ASP A 53 2.98 -9.82 -14.75
N GLU A 54 2.74 -10.99 -15.34
CA GLU A 54 2.65 -11.13 -16.80
C GLU A 54 1.39 -10.43 -17.34
N SER A 55 0.25 -10.59 -16.65
CA SER A 55 -0.99 -9.90 -17.00
C SER A 55 -0.85 -8.38 -16.83
N PHE A 56 -0.21 -7.93 -15.75
CA PHE A 56 0.10 -6.51 -15.57
C PHE A 56 0.97 -5.99 -16.71
N SER A 57 2.06 -6.70 -17.05
CA SER A 57 2.99 -6.33 -18.10
C SER A 57 2.30 -6.24 -19.47
N ARG A 58 1.48 -7.24 -19.82
CA ARG A 58 0.72 -7.22 -21.08
C ARG A 58 -0.27 -6.06 -21.18
N MET A 59 -0.97 -5.75 -20.07
CA MET A 59 -1.99 -4.69 -20.04
C MET A 59 -1.40 -3.29 -20.15
N ASN A 60 -0.19 -3.09 -19.66
CA ASN A 60 0.45 -1.78 -19.57
C ASN A 60 1.60 -1.59 -20.58
N ASP A 61 1.79 -2.53 -21.51
CA ASP A 61 2.98 -2.57 -22.38
C ASP A 61 4.29 -2.36 -21.59
N ALA A 62 4.39 -3.12 -20.50
CA ALA A 62 5.41 -2.96 -19.47
C ALA A 62 6.41 -4.11 -19.47
N ARG A 63 7.61 -3.85 -18.93
CA ARG A 63 8.60 -4.88 -18.66
C ARG A 63 9.04 -4.81 -17.21
N GLU A 64 8.92 -5.91 -16.48
CA GLU A 64 9.43 -6.04 -15.12
C GLU A 64 10.95 -5.96 -15.07
N ILE A 65 11.48 -5.31 -14.04
CA ILE A 65 12.90 -5.15 -13.75
C ILE A 65 13.23 -5.88 -12.45
N GLU A 66 13.82 -7.04 -12.55
CA GLU A 66 14.12 -7.93 -11.41
C GLU A 66 15.52 -7.70 -10.82
N ARG A 67 15.99 -6.49 -10.77
CA ARG A 67 17.31 -6.16 -10.24
C ARG A 67 17.27 -4.94 -9.36
N PHE A 68 18.23 -4.86 -8.42
CA PHE A 68 18.51 -3.65 -7.68
C PHE A 68 18.48 -2.40 -8.59
N MET A 69 17.78 -1.37 -8.15
CA MET A 69 17.69 -0.11 -8.86
C MET A 69 17.82 1.05 -7.89
N ASP A 70 18.76 1.96 -8.20
CA ASP A 70 18.88 3.20 -7.47
C ASP A 70 17.59 4.02 -7.60
N HIS A 71 17.12 4.54 -6.47
CA HIS A 71 15.89 5.35 -6.42
C HIS A 71 15.92 6.57 -7.36
N LYS A 72 17.11 7.09 -7.70
CA LYS A 72 17.28 8.21 -8.64
C LYS A 72 17.02 7.84 -10.09
N THR A 73 17.04 6.55 -10.42
CA THR A 73 16.73 6.05 -11.76
C THR A 73 15.21 5.90 -11.97
N GLN A 74 14.46 5.79 -10.88
CA GLN A 74 13.01 5.66 -10.93
C GLN A 74 12.36 7.01 -11.26
N ASP A 75 11.18 6.96 -11.90
CA ASP A 75 10.37 8.17 -12.10
C ASP A 75 10.02 8.81 -10.76
N GLU A 76 10.39 10.07 -10.60
CA GLU A 76 10.26 10.76 -9.32
C GLU A 76 8.82 10.88 -8.86
N THR A 77 7.89 11.18 -9.77
CA THR A 77 6.47 11.33 -9.43
C THR A 77 5.89 10.03 -8.89
N TYR A 78 6.07 8.91 -9.60
CA TYR A 78 5.55 7.61 -9.15
C TYR A 78 6.24 7.12 -7.88
N ARG A 79 7.52 7.41 -7.72
CA ARG A 79 8.26 7.09 -6.49
C ARG A 79 7.71 7.88 -5.29
N VAL A 80 7.36 9.16 -5.47
CA VAL A 80 6.75 9.98 -4.41
C VAL A 80 5.31 9.54 -4.14
N VAL A 81 4.52 9.20 -5.17
CA VAL A 81 3.17 8.65 -5.01
C VAL A 81 3.22 7.37 -4.17
N ASN A 82 4.11 6.44 -4.52
CA ASN A 82 4.27 5.22 -3.74
C ASN A 82 4.70 5.51 -2.29
N ALA A 83 5.73 6.33 -2.07
CA ALA A 83 6.21 6.63 -0.72
C ALA A 83 5.13 7.31 0.15
N LEU A 84 4.32 8.18 -0.44
CA LEU A 84 3.23 8.85 0.27
C LEU A 84 2.08 7.90 0.57
N PHE A 85 1.76 6.98 -0.35
CA PHE A 85 0.81 5.90 -0.12
C PHE A 85 1.27 4.94 0.99
N GLN A 86 2.53 4.50 0.97
CA GLN A 86 3.08 3.65 2.04
C GLN A 86 2.99 4.35 3.42
N TYR A 87 3.26 5.65 3.47
CA TYR A 87 3.06 6.44 4.68
C TYR A 87 1.57 6.53 5.08
N MET A 88 0.65 6.68 4.11
CA MET A 88 -0.79 6.73 4.33
C MET A 88 -1.30 5.48 5.03
N ILE A 89 -0.91 4.30 4.56
CA ILE A 89 -1.31 3.02 5.15
C ILE A 89 -0.43 2.59 6.34
N GLY A 90 0.63 3.37 6.66
CA GLY A 90 1.56 3.05 7.74
C GLY A 90 2.40 1.81 7.47
N ASN A 91 2.67 1.50 6.20
CA ASN A 91 3.53 0.39 5.85
C ASN A 91 5.01 0.81 5.92
N THR A 92 5.79 0.05 6.68
CA THR A 92 7.25 0.19 6.74
C THR A 92 7.97 -1.03 6.16
N ASP A 93 7.22 -2.07 5.80
CA ASP A 93 7.75 -3.32 5.27
C ASP A 93 7.86 -3.28 3.75
N PHE A 94 8.56 -2.27 3.24
CA PHE A 94 8.84 -2.14 1.81
C PHE A 94 10.24 -1.56 1.56
N SER A 95 10.76 -1.81 0.39
CA SER A 95 12.00 -1.19 -0.06
C SER A 95 12.04 -1.01 -1.57
N THR A 96 11.93 0.25 -1.98
CA THR A 96 12.05 0.68 -3.38
C THR A 96 13.39 0.31 -4.03
N VAL A 97 14.46 0.21 -3.23
CA VAL A 97 15.81 -0.06 -3.72
C VAL A 97 16.09 -1.57 -3.81
N TYR A 98 15.53 -2.34 -2.88
CA TYR A 98 15.78 -3.79 -2.77
C TYR A 98 14.62 -4.64 -3.28
N LEU A 99 13.60 -4.02 -3.87
CA LEU A 99 12.42 -4.68 -4.44
C LEU A 99 11.73 -5.60 -3.39
N HIS A 100 11.60 -5.11 -2.16
CA HIS A 100 10.86 -5.80 -1.12
C HIS A 100 9.45 -5.23 -1.05
N ASN A 101 8.45 -6.07 -1.24
CA ASN A 101 7.02 -5.72 -1.32
C ASN A 101 6.72 -4.61 -2.35
N GLU A 102 7.55 -4.57 -3.40
CA GLU A 102 7.49 -3.60 -4.48
C GLU A 102 8.16 -4.17 -5.73
N LYS A 103 7.55 -3.98 -6.88
CA LYS A 103 8.11 -4.32 -8.18
C LYS A 103 8.38 -3.05 -8.98
N ILE A 104 9.40 -3.09 -9.82
CA ILE A 104 9.71 -2.00 -10.76
C ILE A 104 9.35 -2.45 -12.16
N PHE A 105 8.55 -1.65 -12.83
CA PHE A 105 8.22 -1.85 -14.24
C PHE A 105 8.76 -0.71 -15.11
N TYR A 106 9.28 -1.06 -16.27
CA TYR A 106 9.60 -0.10 -17.31
C TYR A 106 8.37 0.11 -18.20
N ILE A 107 7.76 1.28 -18.09
CA ILE A 107 6.50 1.68 -18.73
C ILE A 107 6.69 3.07 -19.33
N GLU A 108 6.34 3.29 -20.60
CA GLU A 108 6.42 4.61 -21.25
C GLU A 108 7.76 5.34 -21.04
N LYS A 109 8.85 4.60 -21.13
CA LYS A 109 10.23 5.10 -20.89
C LYS A 109 10.53 5.54 -19.45
N LYS A 110 9.73 5.11 -18.49
CA LYS A 110 9.86 5.40 -17.05
C LYS A 110 10.04 4.12 -16.25
N TYR A 111 10.79 4.18 -15.17
CA TYR A 111 10.85 3.12 -14.18
C TYR A 111 9.86 3.42 -13.07
N VAL A 112 8.79 2.65 -13.01
CA VAL A 112 7.64 2.89 -12.13
C VAL A 112 7.57 1.83 -11.03
N PRO A 113 7.63 2.24 -9.75
CA PRO A 113 7.40 1.32 -8.63
C PRO A 113 5.92 1.00 -8.47
N VAL A 114 5.61 -0.28 -8.34
CA VAL A 114 4.26 -0.79 -8.09
C VAL A 114 4.29 -1.64 -6.82
N PRO A 115 3.69 -1.16 -5.73
CA PRO A 115 3.70 -1.86 -4.45
C PRO A 115 2.68 -3.00 -4.38
N TYR A 116 2.97 -3.97 -3.53
CA TYR A 116 2.10 -5.10 -3.19
C TYR A 116 2.41 -5.59 -1.78
N ASP A 117 1.59 -6.52 -1.24
CA ASP A 117 1.76 -7.13 0.07
C ASP A 117 1.73 -6.10 1.22
N PHE A 118 0.50 -5.78 1.67
CA PHE A 118 0.28 -4.72 2.66
C PHE A 118 -0.14 -5.25 4.03
N ASP A 119 -0.08 -6.55 4.26
CA ASP A 119 -0.56 -7.21 5.48
C ASP A 119 0.15 -6.73 6.75
N MET A 120 1.43 -6.31 6.62
CA MET A 120 2.25 -5.77 7.72
C MET A 120 2.04 -4.27 7.96
N SER A 121 1.09 -3.63 7.28
CA SER A 121 0.85 -2.19 7.43
C SER A 121 0.07 -1.84 8.69
N GLY A 122 0.23 -0.59 9.15
CA GLY A 122 -0.53 -0.06 10.28
C GLY A 122 -2.04 0.07 10.01
N LEU A 123 -2.46 0.11 8.74
CA LEU A 123 -3.86 0.05 8.35
C LEU A 123 -4.48 -1.32 8.66
N VAL A 124 -3.74 -2.39 8.38
CA VAL A 124 -4.17 -3.76 8.64
C VAL A 124 -4.09 -4.07 10.13
N ASP A 125 -3.01 -3.66 10.79
CA ASP A 125 -2.74 -3.88 12.22
C ASP A 125 -2.93 -5.34 12.62
N ALA A 126 -2.39 -6.24 11.80
CA ALA A 126 -2.49 -7.67 12.05
C ALA A 126 -1.75 -8.06 13.35
N SER A 127 -2.29 -9.01 14.10
CA SER A 127 -1.72 -9.44 15.39
C SER A 127 -0.28 -9.98 15.29
N TYR A 128 0.14 -10.40 14.10
CA TYR A 128 1.49 -10.85 13.80
C TYR A 128 2.38 -9.75 13.22
N ALA A 129 1.81 -8.57 12.88
CA ALA A 129 2.55 -7.49 12.27
C ALA A 129 3.61 -6.92 13.22
N VAL A 130 4.82 -6.80 12.71
CA VAL A 130 5.95 -6.20 13.43
C VAL A 130 6.51 -5.03 12.62
N VAL A 131 7.12 -4.08 13.33
CA VAL A 131 7.85 -3.00 12.67
C VAL A 131 8.96 -3.62 11.83
N SER A 132 9.02 -3.24 10.55
CA SER A 132 9.94 -3.83 9.59
C SER A 132 11.40 -3.72 10.06
N GLN A 133 12.14 -4.79 9.83
CA GLN A 133 13.58 -4.89 10.08
C GLN A 133 14.34 -5.12 8.78
N VAL A 134 13.87 -4.56 7.67
CA VAL A 134 14.54 -4.70 6.37
C VAL A 134 16.02 -4.36 6.53
N ARG A 135 16.87 -5.36 6.29
CA ARG A 135 18.33 -5.27 6.48
C ARG A 135 18.80 -4.93 7.89
N ASN A 136 18.08 -5.35 8.92
CA ASN A 136 18.37 -5.05 10.32
C ASN A 136 18.38 -3.54 10.65
N GLU A 137 17.71 -2.71 9.85
CA GLU A 137 17.51 -1.29 10.16
C GLU A 137 16.53 -1.18 11.33
N VAL A 138 16.94 -0.58 12.42
CA VAL A 138 16.06 -0.29 13.57
C VAL A 138 15.32 1.01 13.27
N LEU A 139 14.01 0.90 13.05
CA LEU A 139 13.16 2.06 12.79
C LEU A 139 12.77 2.76 14.10
N PRO A 140 12.63 4.11 14.11
CA PRO A 140 12.32 4.90 15.31
C PRO A 140 10.83 4.88 15.66
N ILE A 141 10.17 3.74 15.50
CA ILE A 141 8.78 3.46 15.88
C ILE A 141 8.72 2.10 16.59
N ASP A 142 7.78 1.94 17.50
CA ASP A 142 7.62 0.74 18.32
C ASP A 142 6.37 -0.08 17.98
N HIS A 143 5.51 0.46 17.09
CA HIS A 143 4.28 -0.22 16.65
C HIS A 143 3.97 0.12 15.19
N VAL A 144 3.40 -0.83 14.46
CA VAL A 144 3.09 -0.69 13.03
C VAL A 144 2.08 0.43 12.74
N THR A 145 1.18 0.72 13.67
CA THR A 145 0.21 1.83 13.53
C THR A 145 0.83 3.22 13.59
N LYS A 146 2.11 3.34 14.00
CA LYS A 146 2.85 4.61 13.97
C LYS A 146 3.43 4.85 12.59
N ARG A 147 2.92 5.88 11.90
CA ARG A 147 3.40 6.23 10.57
C ARG A 147 4.83 6.75 10.60
N LEU A 148 5.66 6.22 9.72
CA LEU A 148 7.01 6.68 9.46
C LEU A 148 7.19 6.91 7.96
N TYR A 149 7.54 8.13 7.54
CA TYR A 149 7.84 8.40 6.14
C TYR A 149 9.21 7.83 5.78
N ARG A 150 9.24 6.97 4.77
CA ARG A 150 10.46 6.29 4.29
C ARG A 150 10.81 6.64 2.84
N GLY A 151 10.14 7.64 2.26
CA GLY A 151 10.47 8.14 0.93
C GLY A 151 11.84 8.83 0.89
N PHE A 152 12.42 8.87 -0.29
CA PHE A 152 13.64 9.66 -0.57
C PHE A 152 13.30 11.11 -0.89
N GLU A 153 14.30 12.01 -0.74
CA GLU A 153 14.16 13.40 -1.17
C GLU A 153 13.71 13.46 -2.63
N ALA A 154 12.86 14.41 -2.92
CA ALA A 154 12.34 14.72 -4.24
C ALA A 154 12.34 16.24 -4.44
N ASP A 155 12.18 16.67 -5.67
CA ASP A 155 11.95 18.09 -5.95
C ASP A 155 10.72 18.58 -5.19
N GLN A 156 10.81 19.79 -4.62
CA GLN A 156 9.71 20.35 -3.82
C GLN A 156 8.42 20.46 -4.64
N ARG A 157 8.52 20.80 -5.91
CA ARG A 157 7.37 20.92 -6.81
C ARG A 157 6.70 19.56 -7.00
N THR A 158 7.49 18.51 -7.25
CA THR A 158 6.96 17.13 -7.36
C THR A 158 6.25 16.69 -6.09
N LEU A 159 6.84 16.97 -4.92
CA LEU A 159 6.23 16.63 -3.63
C LEU A 159 4.88 17.35 -3.41
N GLU A 160 4.78 18.64 -3.76
CA GLU A 160 3.53 19.39 -3.64
C GLU A 160 2.49 19.00 -4.71
N GLU A 161 2.90 18.67 -5.92
CA GLU A 161 2.02 18.14 -6.97
C GLU A 161 1.38 16.81 -6.53
N VAL A 162 2.20 15.90 -5.95
CA VAL A 162 1.69 14.62 -5.42
C VAL A 162 0.80 14.83 -4.20
N ARG A 163 1.17 15.73 -3.26
CA ARG A 163 0.29 16.11 -2.15
C ARG A 163 -1.07 16.58 -2.67
N SER A 164 -1.07 17.44 -3.67
CA SER A 164 -2.29 17.96 -4.30
C SER A 164 -3.11 16.85 -4.95
N LEU A 165 -2.48 15.91 -5.64
CA LEU A 165 -3.13 14.72 -6.19
C LEU A 165 -3.89 13.94 -5.11
N PHE A 166 -3.25 13.64 -3.98
CA PHE A 166 -3.89 12.91 -2.89
C PHE A 166 -5.10 13.67 -2.32
N LEU A 167 -4.98 14.98 -2.12
CA LEU A 167 -6.09 15.81 -1.64
C LEU A 167 -7.25 15.87 -2.63
N GLN A 168 -6.97 15.96 -3.94
CA GLN A 168 -8.00 15.93 -4.98
C GLN A 168 -8.71 14.58 -5.05
N LYS A 169 -7.99 13.49 -4.83
CA LYS A 169 -8.50 12.12 -4.87
C LYS A 169 -9.16 11.65 -3.57
N GLU A 170 -9.20 12.49 -2.53
CA GLU A 170 -9.72 12.11 -1.23
C GLU A 170 -11.12 11.49 -1.27
N LYS A 171 -12.06 12.12 -2.00
CA LYS A 171 -13.43 11.60 -2.11
C LYS A 171 -13.48 10.21 -2.77
N GLU A 172 -12.67 10.00 -3.80
CA GLU A 172 -12.59 8.73 -4.51
C GLU A 172 -11.95 7.64 -3.63
N VAL A 173 -10.94 8.00 -2.84
CA VAL A 173 -10.32 7.11 -1.85
C VAL A 173 -11.36 6.67 -0.81
N PHE A 174 -12.14 7.60 -0.24
CA PHE A 174 -13.18 7.22 0.73
C PHE A 174 -14.31 6.42 0.08
N ALA A 175 -14.69 6.70 -1.15
CA ALA A 175 -15.66 5.87 -1.88
C ALA A 175 -15.16 4.44 -2.09
N ALA A 176 -13.86 4.26 -2.38
CA ALA A 176 -13.25 2.94 -2.46
C ALA A 176 -13.26 2.20 -1.11
N ILE A 177 -12.99 2.90 0.00
CA ILE A 177 -13.10 2.36 1.37
C ILE A 177 -14.55 1.94 1.68
N GLU A 178 -15.51 2.82 1.42
CA GLU A 178 -16.94 2.59 1.67
C GLU A 178 -17.49 1.40 0.86
N SER A 179 -16.95 1.13 -0.33
CA SER A 179 -17.35 -0.02 -1.14
C SER A 179 -17.08 -1.38 -0.49
N LEU A 180 -16.23 -1.43 0.54
CA LEU A 180 -15.88 -2.64 1.28
C LEU A 180 -16.64 -2.79 2.60
N GLU A 181 -17.33 -1.75 3.08
CA GLU A 181 -17.97 -1.70 4.40
C GLU A 181 -18.85 -2.93 4.67
N SER A 182 -19.72 -3.30 3.72
CA SER A 182 -20.68 -4.40 3.87
C SER A 182 -20.06 -5.79 3.98
N TYR A 183 -18.77 -5.93 3.69
CA TYR A 183 -18.07 -7.22 3.79
C TYR A 183 -17.40 -7.43 5.16
N PHE A 184 -17.23 -6.36 5.96
CA PHE A 184 -16.64 -6.47 7.29
C PHE A 184 -17.56 -7.21 8.24
N GLN A 185 -17.00 -8.12 9.05
CA GLN A 185 -17.73 -8.85 10.08
C GLN A 185 -17.88 -8.02 11.36
N ASP A 186 -16.84 -7.29 11.74
CA ASP A 186 -16.89 -6.33 12.84
C ASP A 186 -16.88 -4.89 12.28
N PRO A 187 -18.00 -4.15 12.39
CA PRO A 187 -18.06 -2.75 11.97
C PRO A 187 -17.00 -1.87 12.63
N LYS A 188 -16.50 -2.22 13.83
CA LYS A 188 -15.44 -1.48 14.51
C LYS A 188 -14.12 -1.56 13.76
N GLU A 189 -13.80 -2.71 13.15
CA GLU A 189 -12.58 -2.87 12.36
C GLU A 189 -12.62 -1.99 11.09
N TYR A 190 -13.80 -1.86 10.48
CA TYR A 190 -14.02 -0.92 9.39
C TYR A 190 -13.81 0.54 9.85
N ASP A 191 -14.46 0.94 10.96
CA ASP A 191 -14.36 2.30 11.50
C ASP A 191 -12.92 2.66 11.89
N LEU A 192 -12.18 1.73 12.48
CA LEU A 192 -10.76 1.91 12.81
C LEU A 192 -9.92 2.14 11.56
N ALA A 193 -10.09 1.30 10.53
CA ALA A 193 -9.37 1.44 9.27
C ALA A 193 -9.68 2.77 8.57
N ARG A 194 -10.95 3.16 8.51
CA ARG A 194 -11.41 4.43 7.95
C ARG A 194 -10.82 5.63 8.70
N THR A 195 -10.91 5.63 10.03
CA THR A 195 -10.34 6.67 10.90
C THR A 195 -8.82 6.76 10.76
N TYR A 196 -8.16 5.61 10.59
CA TYR A 196 -6.73 5.61 10.33
C TYR A 196 -6.39 6.38 9.06
N ILE A 197 -7.11 6.18 7.96
CA ILE A 197 -6.91 6.93 6.71
C ILE A 197 -7.28 8.41 6.86
N GLU A 198 -8.35 8.76 7.59
CA GLU A 198 -8.70 10.17 7.90
C GLU A 198 -7.54 10.91 8.56
N GLY A 199 -6.88 10.28 9.53
CA GLY A 199 -5.72 10.87 10.21
C GLY A 199 -4.52 11.16 9.29
N PHE A 200 -4.39 10.47 8.15
CA PHE A 200 -3.42 10.83 7.12
C PHE A 200 -3.82 12.13 6.40
N TYR A 201 -5.08 12.28 6.01
CA TYR A 201 -5.57 13.49 5.36
C TYR A 201 -5.45 14.71 6.25
N ASP A 202 -5.62 14.58 7.57
CA ASP A 202 -5.37 15.64 8.55
C ASP A 202 -3.89 16.10 8.57
N ILE A 203 -2.96 15.19 8.24
CA ILE A 203 -1.56 15.56 8.06
C ILE A 203 -1.35 16.31 6.75
N LEU A 204 -1.98 15.86 5.67
CA LEU A 204 -1.83 16.50 4.36
C LEU A 204 -2.40 17.92 4.31
N ARG A 205 -3.52 18.18 5.01
CA ARG A 205 -4.15 19.51 5.02
C ARG A 205 -3.39 20.54 5.85
N ASP A 206 -2.58 20.10 6.80
CA ASP A 206 -1.81 20.97 7.69
C ASP A 206 -0.36 21.08 7.20
N ASP A 207 0.04 22.26 6.69
CA ASP A 207 1.38 22.49 6.14
C ASP A 207 2.50 22.22 7.14
N LYS A 208 2.30 22.53 8.41
CA LYS A 208 3.31 22.28 9.45
C LYS A 208 3.48 20.80 9.73
N LYS A 209 2.35 20.05 9.79
CA LYS A 209 2.38 18.60 9.98
C LYS A 209 2.98 17.91 8.76
N PHE A 210 2.57 18.30 7.55
CA PHE A 210 3.10 17.77 6.32
C PHE A 210 4.61 17.95 6.24
N ARG A 211 5.09 19.17 6.43
CA ARG A 211 6.51 19.46 6.44
C ARG A 211 7.26 18.62 7.48
N LYS A 212 6.82 18.66 8.76
CA LYS A 212 7.50 17.98 9.88
C LYS A 212 7.50 16.47 9.76
N ARG A 213 6.41 15.87 9.24
CA ARG A 213 6.21 14.42 9.24
C ARG A 213 6.59 13.74 7.93
N ILE A 214 6.68 14.49 6.83
CA ILE A 214 6.94 13.98 5.49
C ILE A 214 8.18 14.66 4.90
N ALA A 215 8.13 15.94 4.54
CA ALA A 215 9.22 16.62 3.83
C ALA A 215 10.54 16.58 4.60
N ASP A 216 10.54 16.96 5.89
CA ASP A 216 11.74 16.97 6.74
C ASP A 216 12.22 15.54 7.13
N LYS A 217 11.45 14.49 6.80
CA LYS A 217 11.79 13.08 7.08
C LYS A 217 12.29 12.32 5.86
N ALA A 218 12.25 12.94 4.69
CA ALA A 218 12.74 12.32 3.47
C ALA A 218 14.21 11.90 3.59
N ARG A 219 14.50 10.69 3.11
CA ARG A 219 15.86 10.12 3.16
C ARG A 219 16.72 10.72 2.05
N LYS A 220 17.99 10.97 2.36
CA LYS A 220 18.98 11.51 1.39
C LYS A 220 19.72 10.43 0.62
N LYS A 221 19.80 9.24 1.18
CA LYS A 221 20.49 8.05 0.64
C LYS A 221 19.78 6.77 1.08
#